data_2828d829ccf8447059aa6fa187382537
#
_entry.id   2828d829ccf8447059aa6fa187382537
#
_cell.length_a   1.000
_cell.length_b   1.000
_cell.length_c   1.000
_cell.angle_alpha   90.00
_cell.angle_beta   90.00
_cell.angle_gamma   90.00
#
_symmetry.space_group_name_H-M   'P 1'
#
loop_
_entity.id
_entity.type
_entity.pdbx_description
1 polymer ?
#
loop_
_entity_poly.entity_id
_entity_poly.type
_entity_poly.pdbx_seq_one_letter_code
_entity_poly.pdbx_strand_id
1 'polypeptide(L)'
;METVKTSRKQEATRAAEILGAKTIFFDVGDYPMRIQDTTLYELVALYRKIRPEFVLTHSLEDPYNFDHPLASHVAQEARIVAQAHGHEPATPVIGAPPVFLFEPHQPEQCDWKPQVLLDITPVWPKKYAAFQEMNAQEHLWQYYERVALQRGAQASRNSNKNIKYGEAYQRVLPQVTEELQ
;
A
#
# COMPACT_ATOMS: atom_id res chain seq x y z
N MET A 1 -18.82 -17.66 -5.39
CA MET A 1 -17.51 -17.21 -4.83
C MET A 1 -16.40 -17.22 -5.87
N GLU A 2 -16.17 -18.29 -6.61
CA GLU A 2 -15.09 -18.37 -7.62
C GLU A 2 -15.19 -17.29 -8.71
N THR A 3 -16.39 -16.98 -9.18
CA THR A 3 -16.63 -15.94 -10.20
C THR A 3 -16.21 -14.56 -9.70
N VAL A 4 -16.49 -14.22 -8.42
CA VAL A 4 -16.11 -12.93 -7.82
C VAL A 4 -14.59 -12.83 -7.67
N LYS A 5 -13.94 -13.89 -7.19
CA LYS A 5 -12.48 -13.97 -7.05
C LYS A 5 -11.78 -13.77 -8.39
N THR A 6 -12.29 -14.44 -9.43
CA THR A 6 -11.74 -14.32 -10.79
C THR A 6 -11.89 -12.89 -11.33
N SER A 7 -13.08 -12.28 -11.18
CA SER A 7 -13.34 -10.91 -11.60
C SER A 7 -12.40 -9.93 -10.89
N ARG A 8 -12.27 -10.04 -9.55
CA ARG A 8 -11.37 -9.16 -8.76
C ARG A 8 -9.91 -9.29 -9.16
N LYS A 9 -9.43 -10.51 -9.46
CA LYS A 9 -8.06 -10.71 -9.98
C LYS A 9 -7.86 -10.03 -11.34
N GLN A 10 -8.85 -10.14 -12.24
CA GLN A 10 -8.80 -9.50 -13.55
C GLN A 10 -8.80 -7.96 -13.43
N GLU A 11 -9.66 -7.39 -12.60
CA GLU A 11 -9.71 -5.96 -12.31
C GLU A 11 -8.36 -5.46 -11.79
N ALA A 12 -7.81 -6.12 -10.77
CA ALA A 12 -6.52 -5.76 -10.19
C ALA A 12 -5.37 -5.86 -11.21
N THR A 13 -5.40 -6.86 -12.10
CA THR A 13 -4.39 -7.03 -13.15
C THR A 13 -4.46 -5.89 -14.16
N ARG A 14 -5.65 -5.52 -14.65
CA ARG A 14 -5.82 -4.39 -15.58
C ARG A 14 -5.41 -3.06 -14.96
N ALA A 15 -5.80 -2.82 -13.70
CA ALA A 15 -5.38 -1.63 -12.97
C ALA A 15 -3.85 -1.56 -12.83
N ALA A 16 -3.20 -2.67 -12.52
CA ALA A 16 -1.75 -2.75 -12.43
C ALA A 16 -1.05 -2.51 -13.78
N GLU A 17 -1.58 -3.03 -14.88
CA GLU A 17 -1.07 -2.78 -16.24
C GLU A 17 -1.09 -1.28 -16.57
N ILE A 18 -2.17 -0.58 -16.26
CA ILE A 18 -2.27 0.88 -16.44
C ILE A 18 -1.19 1.60 -15.63
N LEU A 19 -0.94 1.16 -14.40
CA LEU A 19 0.08 1.73 -13.52
C LEU A 19 1.50 1.37 -13.93
N GLY A 20 1.69 0.34 -14.77
CA GLY A 20 3.00 -0.24 -15.09
C GLY A 20 3.54 -1.13 -13.97
N ALA A 21 2.65 -1.68 -13.14
CA ALA A 21 2.96 -2.56 -12.02
C ALA A 21 2.74 -4.04 -12.40
N LYS A 22 3.26 -4.93 -11.56
CA LYS A 22 3.02 -6.38 -11.64
C LYS A 22 2.19 -6.84 -10.46
N THR A 23 1.27 -7.77 -10.70
CA THR A 23 0.47 -8.40 -9.66
C THR A 23 1.01 -9.77 -9.28
N ILE A 24 1.00 -10.05 -7.98
CA ILE A 24 1.23 -11.38 -7.43
C ILE A 24 0.10 -11.63 -6.44
N PHE A 25 -0.59 -12.74 -6.58
CA PHE A 25 -1.75 -13.06 -5.77
C PHE A 25 -1.43 -14.21 -4.81
N PHE A 26 -1.67 -13.97 -3.52
CA PHE A 26 -1.69 -15.01 -2.50
C PHE A 26 -3.13 -15.45 -2.25
N ASP A 27 -3.34 -16.75 -2.07
CA ASP A 27 -4.66 -17.30 -1.77
C ASP A 27 -4.86 -17.44 -0.26
N VAL A 28 -5.09 -16.32 0.40
CA VAL A 28 -5.14 -16.21 1.86
C VAL A 28 -6.55 -16.04 2.43
N GLY A 29 -7.58 -16.10 1.57
CA GLY A 29 -8.95 -15.82 1.96
C GLY A 29 -9.27 -14.32 2.04
N ASP A 30 -10.53 -14.04 2.39
CA ASP A 30 -11.08 -12.70 2.54
C ASP A 30 -12.23 -12.79 3.54
N TYR A 31 -12.27 -11.88 4.52
CA TYR A 31 -13.28 -11.84 5.59
C TYR A 31 -13.64 -13.22 6.22
N PRO A 32 -12.68 -13.92 6.83
CA PRO A 32 -11.38 -13.42 7.28
C PRO A 32 -10.21 -13.93 6.41
N MET A 33 -9.20 -13.09 6.25
CA MET A 33 -7.88 -13.49 5.75
C MET A 33 -7.19 -14.43 6.75
N ARG A 34 -6.46 -15.42 6.22
CA ARG A 34 -5.69 -16.37 7.04
C ARG A 34 -4.29 -16.52 6.46
N ILE A 35 -3.30 -16.19 7.27
CA ILE A 35 -1.89 -16.30 6.90
C ILE A 35 -1.31 -17.56 7.52
N GLN A 36 -0.68 -18.36 6.68
CA GLN A 36 0.11 -19.53 7.08
C GLN A 36 1.59 -19.18 6.99
N ASP A 37 2.43 -19.90 7.73
CA ASP A 37 3.88 -19.71 7.68
C ASP A 37 4.45 -19.84 6.27
N THR A 38 3.88 -20.72 5.45
CA THR A 38 4.24 -20.88 4.03
C THR A 38 4.04 -19.58 3.26
N THR A 39 2.91 -18.88 3.45
CA THR A 39 2.63 -17.60 2.81
C THR A 39 3.59 -16.51 3.28
N LEU A 40 3.89 -16.47 4.57
CA LEU A 40 4.89 -15.54 5.11
C LEU A 40 6.26 -15.76 4.45
N TYR A 41 6.72 -17.02 4.37
CA TYR A 41 8.01 -17.33 3.76
C TYR A 41 8.06 -17.09 2.25
N GLU A 42 6.97 -17.32 1.54
CA GLU A 42 6.84 -16.91 0.13
C GLU A 42 6.99 -15.39 -0.03
N LEU A 43 6.39 -14.59 0.86
CA LEU A 43 6.53 -13.14 0.85
C LEU A 43 7.95 -12.70 1.21
N VAL A 44 8.62 -13.37 2.14
CA VAL A 44 10.04 -13.15 2.47
C VAL A 44 10.93 -13.39 1.25
N ALA A 45 10.73 -14.53 0.57
CA ALA A 45 11.46 -14.87 -0.66
C ALA A 45 11.21 -13.82 -1.76
N LEU A 46 9.98 -13.34 -1.87
CA LEU A 46 9.60 -12.27 -2.81
C LEU A 46 10.33 -10.97 -2.50
N TYR A 47 10.39 -10.53 -1.23
CA TYR A 47 11.15 -9.36 -0.82
C TYR A 47 12.64 -9.48 -1.16
N ARG A 48 13.25 -10.62 -0.90
CA ARG A 48 14.66 -10.88 -1.25
C ARG A 48 14.91 -10.85 -2.75
N LYS A 49 13.96 -11.35 -3.54
CA LYS A 49 14.02 -11.34 -5.01
C LYS A 49 13.82 -9.94 -5.58
N ILE A 50 12.83 -9.19 -5.11
CA ILE A 50 12.45 -7.87 -5.64
C ILE A 50 13.36 -6.77 -5.11
N ARG A 51 13.81 -6.88 -3.85
CA ARG A 51 14.62 -5.87 -3.14
C ARG A 51 13.96 -4.48 -3.17
N PRO A 52 12.74 -4.34 -2.60
CA PRO A 52 11.97 -3.11 -2.72
C PRO A 52 12.72 -1.92 -2.11
N GLU A 53 12.61 -0.75 -2.74
CA GLU A 53 13.15 0.51 -2.22
C GLU A 53 12.29 1.04 -1.05
N PHE A 54 10.99 0.75 -1.07
CA PHE A 54 10.04 1.02 0.01
C PHE A 54 8.87 0.03 -0.05
N VAL A 55 8.10 -0.02 1.03
CA VAL A 55 6.90 -0.85 1.15
C VAL A 55 5.71 0.05 1.45
N LEU A 56 4.62 -0.13 0.72
CA LEU A 56 3.32 0.47 1.00
C LEU A 56 2.39 -0.62 1.53
N THR A 57 1.72 -0.35 2.65
CA THR A 57 0.77 -1.30 3.24
C THR A 57 -0.39 -0.57 3.93
N HIS A 58 -1.30 -1.33 4.51
CA HIS A 58 -2.46 -0.80 5.24
C HIS A 58 -2.07 -0.12 6.56
N SER A 59 -3.04 0.60 7.17
CA SER A 59 -2.94 1.12 8.54
C SER A 59 -2.69 -0.01 9.55
N LEU A 60 -2.08 0.34 10.70
CA LEU A 60 -1.85 -0.62 11.79
C LEU A 60 -3.14 -0.98 12.53
N GLU A 61 -4.13 -0.11 12.46
CA GLU A 61 -5.45 -0.27 13.07
C GLU A 61 -6.52 -0.01 12.03
N ASP A 62 -7.56 -0.81 12.00
CA ASP A 62 -8.78 -0.62 11.24
C ASP A 62 -9.93 -1.38 11.89
N PRO A 63 -10.81 -0.71 12.66
CA PRO A 63 -11.92 -1.36 13.36
C PRO A 63 -13.02 -1.87 12.40
N TYR A 64 -12.98 -1.47 11.14
CA TYR A 64 -13.97 -1.86 10.13
C TYR A 64 -13.52 -3.06 9.29
N ASN A 65 -12.21 -3.34 9.28
CA ASN A 65 -11.65 -4.45 8.51
C ASN A 65 -10.38 -5.01 9.14
N PHE A 66 -10.52 -6.08 9.90
CA PHE A 66 -9.39 -6.75 10.58
C PHE A 66 -8.36 -7.38 9.64
N ASP A 67 -8.70 -7.58 8.36
CA ASP A 67 -7.75 -8.09 7.36
C ASP A 67 -6.70 -7.03 6.99
N HIS A 68 -7.03 -5.74 7.07
CA HIS A 68 -6.09 -4.65 6.78
C HIS A 68 -4.91 -4.59 7.75
N PRO A 69 -5.10 -4.52 9.08
CA PRO A 69 -4.00 -4.59 10.04
C PRO A 69 -3.20 -5.89 9.94
N LEU A 70 -3.87 -7.03 9.67
CA LEU A 70 -3.19 -8.29 9.46
C LEU A 70 -2.27 -8.26 8.25
N ALA A 71 -2.73 -7.72 7.11
CA ALA A 71 -1.90 -7.54 5.92
C ALA A 71 -0.70 -6.63 6.20
N SER A 72 -0.91 -5.54 6.96
CA SER A 72 0.15 -4.64 7.40
C SER A 72 1.18 -5.34 8.28
N HIS A 73 0.73 -6.12 9.25
CA HIS A 73 1.60 -6.90 10.13
C HIS A 73 2.47 -7.87 9.34
N VAL A 74 1.87 -8.67 8.48
CA VAL A 74 2.58 -9.67 7.66
C VAL A 74 3.59 -9.03 6.71
N ALA A 75 3.25 -7.90 6.10
CA ALA A 75 4.18 -7.16 5.25
C ALA A 75 5.42 -6.68 6.02
N GLN A 76 5.23 -6.21 7.26
CA GLN A 76 6.32 -5.76 8.13
C GLN A 76 7.14 -6.93 8.68
N GLU A 77 6.48 -8.03 9.08
CA GLU A 77 7.14 -9.25 9.54
C GLU A 77 8.02 -9.83 8.44
N ALA A 78 7.48 -10.00 7.22
CA ALA A 78 8.25 -10.48 6.08
C ALA A 78 9.46 -9.57 5.76
N ARG A 79 9.29 -8.25 5.89
CA ARG A 79 10.38 -7.29 5.75
C ARG A 79 11.51 -7.53 6.78
N ILE A 80 11.16 -7.79 8.05
CA ILE A 80 12.13 -8.06 9.11
C ILE A 80 12.84 -9.39 8.86
N VAL A 81 12.09 -10.45 8.56
CA VAL A 81 12.65 -11.78 8.29
C VAL A 81 13.54 -11.77 7.04
N ALA A 82 13.19 -10.99 6.02
CA ALA A 82 14.01 -10.86 4.81
C ALA A 82 15.39 -10.24 5.05
N GLN A 83 15.59 -9.52 6.17
CA GLN A 83 16.87 -8.96 6.62
C GLN A 83 17.68 -9.94 7.48
N ALA A 84 17.06 -11.02 7.95
CA ALA A 84 17.68 -11.95 8.88
C ALA A 84 18.59 -12.96 8.16
N HIS A 85 19.88 -12.91 8.42
CA HIS A 85 20.86 -13.88 7.87
C HIS A 85 20.61 -15.33 8.27
N GLY A 86 19.97 -15.57 9.43
CA GLY A 86 19.65 -16.90 9.92
C GLY A 86 18.47 -17.58 9.20
N HIS A 87 17.68 -16.83 8.46
CA HIS A 87 16.59 -17.38 7.64
C HIS A 87 17.10 -17.61 6.22
N GLU A 88 17.05 -18.88 5.75
CA GLU A 88 17.56 -19.28 4.41
C GLU A 88 18.96 -18.67 4.10
N PRO A 89 20.02 -19.11 4.79
CA PRO A 89 21.35 -18.46 4.73
C PRO A 89 21.95 -18.37 3.31
N ALA A 90 21.54 -19.25 2.39
CA ALA A 90 22.01 -19.25 1.01
C ALA A 90 21.42 -18.10 0.15
N THR A 91 20.38 -17.43 0.63
CA THR A 91 19.70 -16.35 -0.10
C THR A 91 20.18 -14.99 0.42
N PRO A 92 20.63 -14.06 -0.44
CA PRO A 92 21.08 -12.74 -0.01
C PRO A 92 19.95 -11.96 0.69
N VAL A 93 20.26 -11.37 1.84
CA VAL A 93 19.33 -10.53 2.58
C VAL A 93 19.13 -9.17 1.90
N ILE A 94 18.03 -8.49 2.26
CA ILE A 94 17.77 -7.11 1.84
C ILE A 94 18.24 -6.12 2.90
N GLY A 95 18.29 -4.83 2.54
CA GLY A 95 18.39 -3.73 3.51
C GLY A 95 17.08 -3.53 4.27
N ALA A 96 16.93 -2.37 4.90
CA ALA A 96 15.75 -2.01 5.69
C ALA A 96 14.86 -1.00 4.92
N PRO A 97 14.08 -1.43 3.91
CA PRO A 97 13.24 -0.51 3.16
C PRO A 97 12.25 0.19 4.09
N PRO A 98 12.04 1.52 3.95
CA PRO A 98 11.04 2.23 4.72
C PRO A 98 9.63 1.70 4.43
N VAL A 99 8.77 1.77 5.44
CA VAL A 99 7.37 1.34 5.36
C VAL A 99 6.46 2.54 5.48
N PHE A 100 5.55 2.67 4.54
CA PHE A 100 4.51 3.68 4.53
C PHE A 100 3.14 3.02 4.58
N LEU A 101 2.26 3.61 5.36
CA LEU A 101 0.86 3.22 5.47
C LEU A 101 0.04 4.16 4.59
N PHE A 102 -0.68 3.63 3.61
CA PHE A 102 -1.62 4.44 2.84
C PHE A 102 -2.87 4.77 3.67
N GLU A 103 -3.58 5.81 3.27
CA GLU A 103 -4.72 6.34 3.99
C GLU A 103 -5.89 5.34 4.02
N PRO A 104 -6.37 4.95 5.22
CA PRO A 104 -7.59 4.15 5.35
C PRO A 104 -8.83 4.99 5.06
N HIS A 105 -10.00 4.35 4.88
CA HIS A 105 -11.25 5.06 4.59
C HIS A 105 -11.69 5.99 5.72
N GLN A 106 -11.38 5.67 6.96
CA GLN A 106 -11.76 6.47 8.14
C GLN A 106 -10.52 6.64 9.02
N PRO A 107 -9.61 7.56 8.63
CA PRO A 107 -8.32 7.71 9.28
C PRO A 107 -8.42 8.05 10.77
N GLU A 108 -9.47 8.77 11.18
CA GLU A 108 -9.69 9.16 12.57
C GLU A 108 -9.93 7.95 13.50
N GLN A 109 -10.56 6.87 12.99
CA GLN A 109 -10.82 5.64 13.73
C GLN A 109 -9.66 4.64 13.65
N CYS A 110 -8.70 4.89 12.77
CA CYS A 110 -7.54 4.04 12.53
C CYS A 110 -6.24 4.58 13.17
N ASP A 111 -6.35 5.55 14.07
CA ASP A 111 -5.20 6.30 14.64
C ASP A 111 -4.17 6.72 13.58
N TRP A 112 -4.69 7.09 12.39
CA TRP A 112 -3.86 7.37 11.24
C TRP A 112 -3.78 8.89 11.01
N LYS A 113 -2.56 9.39 10.81
CA LYS A 113 -2.29 10.81 10.54
C LYS A 113 -1.37 10.96 9.35
N PRO A 114 -1.67 11.91 8.43
CA PRO A 114 -0.79 12.18 7.29
C PRO A 114 0.55 12.77 7.79
N GLN A 115 1.65 12.12 7.42
CA GLN A 115 3.02 12.57 7.71
C GLN A 115 3.77 12.92 6.42
N VAL A 116 3.34 12.35 5.29
CA VAL A 116 3.85 12.63 3.96
C VAL A 116 2.68 13.01 3.07
N LEU A 117 2.80 14.11 2.35
CA LEU A 117 1.85 14.54 1.33
C LEU A 117 2.57 14.51 -0.02
N LEU A 118 2.08 13.68 -0.93
CA LEU A 118 2.64 13.50 -2.26
C LEU A 118 1.77 14.23 -3.29
N ASP A 119 2.39 15.11 -4.10
CA ASP A 119 1.73 15.69 -5.27
C ASP A 119 1.57 14.63 -6.36
N ILE A 120 0.33 14.23 -6.60
CA ILE A 120 -0.01 13.27 -7.67
C ILE A 120 -0.73 13.95 -8.84
N THR A 121 -0.79 15.28 -8.86
CA THR A 121 -1.46 16.03 -9.94
C THR A 121 -0.97 15.60 -11.33
N PRO A 122 0.36 15.43 -11.58
CA PRO A 122 0.85 15.03 -12.90
C PRO A 122 0.44 13.62 -13.33
N VAL A 123 0.18 12.73 -12.35
CA VAL A 123 -0.14 11.31 -12.59
C VAL A 123 -1.60 10.97 -12.29
N TRP A 124 -2.39 11.95 -11.88
CA TRP A 124 -3.80 11.77 -11.56
C TRP A 124 -4.61 11.07 -12.67
N PRO A 125 -4.49 11.45 -13.96
CA PRO A 125 -5.25 10.76 -15.00
C PRO A 125 -4.96 9.26 -15.07
N LYS A 126 -3.70 8.87 -14.83
CA LYS A 126 -3.27 7.48 -14.82
C LYS A 126 -3.83 6.73 -13.60
N LYS A 127 -3.78 7.34 -12.42
CA LYS A 127 -4.38 6.78 -11.20
C LYS A 127 -5.89 6.64 -11.35
N TYR A 128 -6.55 7.67 -11.86
CA TYR A 128 -8.00 7.67 -12.08
C TYR A 128 -8.42 6.54 -13.02
N ALA A 129 -7.74 6.37 -14.16
CA ALA A 129 -7.99 5.27 -15.07
C ALA A 129 -7.79 3.89 -14.42
N ALA A 130 -6.76 3.74 -13.57
CA ALA A 130 -6.49 2.47 -12.91
C ALA A 130 -7.59 2.07 -11.92
N PHE A 131 -8.10 2.98 -11.11
CA PHE A 131 -9.17 2.59 -10.17
C PHE A 131 -10.54 2.48 -10.84
N GLN A 132 -10.77 3.07 -12.02
CA GLN A 132 -11.96 2.80 -12.82
C GLN A 132 -12.04 1.37 -13.35
N GLU A 133 -10.92 0.64 -13.42
CA GLU A 133 -10.95 -0.80 -13.70
C GLU A 133 -11.54 -1.64 -12.56
N MET A 134 -11.64 -1.07 -11.36
CA MET A 134 -12.18 -1.74 -10.16
C MET A 134 -13.71 -1.61 -10.13
N ASN A 135 -14.41 -2.15 -11.12
CA ASN A 135 -15.87 -2.01 -11.30
C ASN A 135 -16.69 -2.55 -10.12
N ALA A 136 -16.22 -3.59 -9.45
CA ALA A 136 -16.85 -4.10 -8.23
C ALA A 136 -16.87 -3.09 -7.08
N GLN A 137 -16.14 -1.99 -7.20
CA GLN A 137 -16.04 -0.90 -6.22
C GLN A 137 -16.34 0.50 -6.81
N GLU A 138 -17.16 0.57 -7.85
CA GLU A 138 -17.51 1.83 -8.53
C GLU A 138 -18.02 2.92 -7.57
N HIS A 139 -18.74 2.53 -6.51
CA HIS A 139 -19.23 3.43 -5.46
C HIS A 139 -18.10 4.17 -4.71
N LEU A 140 -16.85 3.70 -4.80
CA LEU A 140 -15.68 4.34 -4.17
C LEU A 140 -14.97 5.35 -5.08
N TRP A 141 -15.24 5.41 -6.37
CA TRP A 141 -14.51 6.28 -7.29
C TRP A 141 -14.62 7.75 -6.89
N GLN A 142 -15.83 8.23 -6.63
CA GLN A 142 -16.06 9.61 -6.17
C GLN A 142 -15.46 9.89 -4.79
N TYR A 143 -15.45 8.88 -3.92
CA TYR A 143 -14.81 8.99 -2.62
C TYR A 143 -13.31 9.25 -2.77
N TYR A 144 -12.60 8.44 -3.54
CA TYR A 144 -11.15 8.60 -3.74
C TYR A 144 -10.78 9.88 -4.49
N GLU A 145 -11.62 10.35 -5.40
CA GLU A 145 -11.41 11.65 -6.05
C GLU A 145 -11.51 12.79 -5.02
N ARG A 146 -12.51 12.79 -4.15
CA ARG A 146 -12.65 13.80 -3.09
C ARG A 146 -11.48 13.77 -2.12
N VAL A 147 -11.02 12.59 -1.72
CA VAL A 147 -9.83 12.44 -0.85
C VAL A 147 -8.60 13.02 -1.55
N ALA A 148 -8.38 12.73 -2.82
CA ALA A 148 -7.25 13.26 -3.57
C ALA A 148 -7.27 14.79 -3.68
N LEU A 149 -8.44 15.40 -3.91
CA LEU A 149 -8.61 16.86 -3.90
C LEU A 149 -8.35 17.47 -2.52
N GLN A 150 -8.85 16.84 -1.45
CA GLN A 150 -8.60 17.27 -0.07
C GLN A 150 -7.11 17.25 0.26
N ARG A 151 -6.41 16.17 -0.10
CA ARG A 151 -4.97 16.02 0.15
C ARG A 151 -4.15 16.97 -0.72
N GLY A 152 -4.59 17.27 -1.94
CA GLY A 152 -4.02 18.31 -2.78
C GLY A 152 -4.10 19.69 -2.14
N ALA A 153 -5.27 20.07 -1.64
CA ALA A 153 -5.46 21.32 -0.90
C ALA A 153 -4.60 21.39 0.37
N GLN A 154 -4.49 20.28 1.11
CA GLN A 154 -3.63 20.19 2.29
C GLN A 154 -2.15 20.33 1.91
N ALA A 155 -1.69 19.66 0.85
CA ALA A 155 -0.33 19.76 0.36
C ALA A 155 0.02 21.17 -0.12
N SER A 156 -0.90 21.85 -0.82
CA SER A 156 -0.72 23.25 -1.21
C SER A 156 -0.52 24.19 -0.03
N ARG A 157 -1.24 23.97 1.08
CA ARG A 157 -1.10 24.78 2.31
C ARG A 157 0.22 24.54 3.05
N ASN A 158 0.81 23.37 2.86
CA ASN A 158 2.08 22.99 3.50
C ASN A 158 3.29 23.14 2.56
N SER A 159 3.09 23.74 1.38
CA SER A 159 4.13 24.03 0.40
C SER A 159 3.83 25.33 -0.34
N ASN A 160 4.78 25.83 -1.10
CA ASN A 160 4.58 26.99 -1.98
C ASN A 160 4.08 26.59 -3.38
N LYS A 161 3.45 25.41 -3.52
CA LYS A 161 2.97 24.85 -4.80
C LYS A 161 1.45 24.85 -4.86
N ASN A 162 0.90 25.00 -6.06
CA ASN A 162 -0.52 24.78 -6.31
C ASN A 162 -0.73 23.32 -6.72
N ILE A 163 -1.12 22.48 -5.76
CA ILE A 163 -1.30 21.04 -5.91
C ILE A 163 -2.80 20.76 -5.97
N LYS A 164 -3.27 20.20 -7.08
CA LYS A 164 -4.69 19.88 -7.24
C LYS A 164 -5.04 18.53 -6.61
N TYR A 165 -4.25 17.51 -6.87
CA TYR A 165 -4.47 16.17 -6.35
C TYR A 165 -3.28 15.71 -5.52
N GLY A 166 -3.56 15.16 -4.34
CA GLY A 166 -2.54 14.65 -3.43
C GLY A 166 -2.87 13.25 -2.93
N GLU A 167 -1.85 12.56 -2.46
CA GLU A 167 -1.94 11.38 -1.62
C GLU A 167 -1.25 11.62 -0.30
N ALA A 168 -1.73 10.93 0.72
CA ALA A 168 -1.15 11.03 2.05
C ALA A 168 -0.69 9.66 2.55
N TYR A 169 0.44 9.69 3.27
CA TYR A 169 1.03 8.49 3.87
C TYR A 169 1.43 8.77 5.31
N GLN A 170 1.31 7.75 6.15
CA GLN A 170 1.90 7.71 7.48
C GLN A 170 3.18 6.85 7.42
N ARG A 171 4.20 7.24 8.15
CA ARG A 171 5.44 6.48 8.25
C ARG A 171 5.40 5.58 9.48
N VAL A 172 5.86 4.35 9.33
CA VAL A 172 6.02 3.43 10.47
C VAL A 172 7.29 3.75 11.26
N LEU A 173 8.36 4.11 10.54
CA LEU A 173 9.68 4.32 11.11
C LEU A 173 10.15 5.75 10.87
N PRO A 174 11.01 6.30 11.74
CA PRO A 174 11.63 7.61 11.55
C PRO A 174 12.34 7.70 10.19
N GLN A 175 12.33 8.89 9.63
CA GLN A 175 13.14 9.19 8.46
C GLN A 175 14.60 9.38 8.89
N VAL A 176 15.50 8.74 8.16
CA VAL A 176 16.93 9.04 8.22
C VAL A 176 17.26 9.93 7.03
N THR A 177 17.83 11.08 7.27
CA THR A 177 18.23 12.04 6.23
C THR A 177 19.51 12.74 6.66
N GLU A 178 20.29 13.17 5.69
CA GLU A 178 21.50 13.97 5.92
C GLU A 178 21.19 15.45 6.08
N GLU A 179 20.04 15.91 5.57
CA GLU A 179 19.62 17.32 5.60
C GLU A 179 18.13 17.42 5.97
N LEU A 180 17.76 18.50 6.68
CA LEU A 180 16.35 18.82 6.91
C LEU A 180 15.78 19.47 5.65
N GLN A 181 14.71 18.88 5.12
CA GLN A 181 13.97 19.38 3.97
C GLN A 181 12.54 19.72 4.37
#